data_aab226d0d264eee25c43cbc1937849c7
#
_entry.id   aab226d0d264eee25c43cbc1937849c7
#
_cell.length_a   1.000
_cell.length_b   1.000
_cell.length_c   1.000
_cell.angle_alpha   90.00
_cell.angle_beta   90.00
_cell.angle_gamma   90.00
#
_symmetry.space_group_name_H-M   'P 1'
#
loop_
_entity.id
_entity.type
_entity.pdbx_description
1 polymer ?
#
loop_
_entity_poly.entity_id
_entity_poly.type
_entity_poly.pdbx_seq_one_letter_code
_entity_poly.pdbx_strand_id
1 'polypeptide(L)'
;VLERAITKLNKNMKADKTLGKQVALLERVKVWLETGKCVRAMELDDEEKEIISSMDLLTYKPVIYVANVSEDEVASEDNEYVSKVSEFASTEGAGCVKICAEIEAEMAALEDDERELFLEDLGIEESGLDKLIKASYSLLNLISYLTAGEPEVRAWTITKGTKAPQAAGKIHTDFEKGFIRAETIAYDKLIECGGSLVKAREQGLIRSEGK
;
A
#
# COMPACT_ATOMS: atom_id res chain seq x y z
N VAL A 1 -15.31 -2.09 -20.88
CA VAL A 1 -15.59 -3.07 -19.80
C VAL A 1 -17.02 -2.93 -19.36
N LEU A 2 -17.46 -1.76 -18.83
CA LEU A 2 -18.78 -1.54 -18.24
C LEU A 2 -19.95 -1.86 -19.20
N GLU A 3 -19.94 -1.37 -20.43
CA GLU A 3 -21.01 -1.61 -21.40
C GLU A 3 -21.26 -3.11 -21.68
N ARG A 4 -20.18 -3.88 -21.77
CA ARG A 4 -20.29 -5.35 -21.93
C ARG A 4 -20.89 -5.99 -20.69
N ALA A 5 -20.50 -5.54 -19.50
CA ALA A 5 -21.04 -6.04 -18.23
C ALA A 5 -22.52 -5.70 -18.07
N ILE A 6 -22.90 -4.45 -18.33
CA ILE A 6 -24.31 -3.99 -18.32
C ILE A 6 -25.16 -4.81 -19.28
N THR A 7 -24.69 -5.01 -20.52
CA THR A 7 -25.40 -5.81 -21.51
C THR A 7 -25.59 -7.26 -21.08
N LYS A 8 -24.59 -7.87 -20.46
CA LYS A 8 -24.65 -9.25 -19.93
C LYS A 8 -25.62 -9.34 -18.76
N LEU A 9 -25.54 -8.40 -17.81
CA LEU A 9 -26.44 -8.37 -16.64
C LEU A 9 -27.88 -8.13 -17.04
N ASN A 10 -28.16 -7.24 -17.99
CA ASN A 10 -29.50 -6.98 -18.49
C ASN A 10 -30.14 -8.22 -19.14
N LYS A 11 -29.36 -9.05 -19.84
CA LYS A 11 -29.86 -10.34 -20.35
C LYS A 11 -30.23 -11.30 -19.21
N ASN A 12 -29.41 -11.36 -18.18
CA ASN A 12 -29.61 -12.25 -17.04
C ASN A 12 -30.70 -11.76 -16.08
N MET A 13 -30.95 -10.44 -16.01
CA MET A 13 -31.99 -9.82 -15.18
C MET A 13 -33.39 -10.33 -15.47
N LYS A 14 -33.63 -10.87 -16.69
CA LYS A 14 -34.92 -11.51 -17.04
C LYS A 14 -35.18 -12.77 -16.20
N ALA A 15 -34.12 -13.46 -15.76
CA ALA A 15 -34.19 -14.66 -14.92
C ALA A 15 -34.00 -14.30 -13.42
N ASP A 16 -33.22 -13.26 -13.11
CA ASP A 16 -32.88 -12.86 -11.76
C ASP A 16 -33.04 -11.34 -11.57
N LYS A 17 -34.13 -10.94 -10.94
CA LYS A 17 -34.44 -9.52 -10.68
C LYS A 17 -33.49 -8.86 -9.65
N THR A 18 -32.73 -9.64 -8.87
CA THR A 18 -31.79 -9.08 -7.87
C THR A 18 -30.62 -8.36 -8.54
N LEU A 19 -30.30 -8.71 -9.79
CA LEU A 19 -29.27 -8.06 -10.59
C LEU A 19 -29.58 -6.60 -10.95
N GLY A 20 -30.83 -6.14 -10.76
CA GLY A 20 -31.23 -4.77 -11.08
C GLY A 20 -30.41 -3.70 -10.34
N LYS A 21 -30.04 -3.95 -9.08
CA LYS A 21 -29.17 -3.03 -8.31
C LYS A 21 -27.77 -2.92 -8.93
N GLN A 22 -27.21 -4.05 -9.37
CA GLN A 22 -25.89 -4.05 -10.00
C GLN A 22 -25.91 -3.32 -11.34
N VAL A 23 -26.95 -3.49 -12.15
CA VAL A 23 -27.11 -2.77 -13.42
C VAL A 23 -27.17 -1.26 -13.16
N ALA A 24 -28.03 -0.82 -12.22
CA ALA A 24 -28.16 0.58 -11.86
C ALA A 24 -26.83 1.20 -11.38
N LEU A 25 -26.06 0.46 -10.57
CA LEU A 25 -24.72 0.86 -10.14
C LEU A 25 -23.77 1.04 -11.33
N LEU A 26 -23.69 0.06 -12.23
CA LEU A 26 -22.79 0.13 -13.38
C LEU A 26 -23.18 1.25 -14.36
N GLU A 27 -24.46 1.53 -14.52
CA GLU A 27 -24.94 2.66 -15.32
C GLU A 27 -24.54 3.99 -14.66
N ARG A 28 -24.69 4.13 -13.35
CA ARG A 28 -24.24 5.30 -12.59
C ARG A 28 -22.73 5.52 -12.72
N VAL A 29 -21.94 4.45 -12.61
CA VAL A 29 -20.47 4.50 -12.79
C VAL A 29 -20.11 4.89 -14.23
N LYS A 30 -20.86 4.40 -15.23
CA LYS A 30 -20.63 4.79 -16.63
C LYS A 30 -20.85 6.31 -16.81
N VAL A 31 -21.98 6.84 -16.34
CA VAL A 31 -22.27 8.27 -16.40
C VAL A 31 -21.22 9.09 -15.67
N TRP A 32 -20.75 8.64 -14.51
CA TRP A 32 -19.66 9.28 -13.77
C TRP A 32 -18.38 9.38 -14.58
N LEU A 33 -17.97 8.30 -15.22
CA LEU A 33 -16.77 8.26 -16.08
C LEU A 33 -16.92 9.17 -17.32
N GLU A 34 -18.12 9.32 -17.86
CA GLU A 34 -18.42 10.22 -18.98
C GLU A 34 -18.21 11.71 -18.61
N THR A 35 -18.23 12.05 -17.32
CA THR A 35 -17.85 13.38 -16.83
C THR A 35 -16.34 13.62 -16.76
N GLY A 36 -15.51 12.63 -17.12
CA GLY A 36 -14.07 12.70 -17.06
C GLY A 36 -13.46 12.44 -15.67
N LYS A 37 -14.28 12.04 -14.69
CA LYS A 37 -13.81 11.76 -13.31
C LYS A 37 -13.48 10.29 -13.11
N CYS A 38 -12.46 10.01 -12.29
CA CYS A 38 -12.09 8.64 -11.92
C CYS A 38 -13.09 8.03 -10.92
N VAL A 39 -13.31 6.71 -11.01
CA VAL A 39 -14.26 6.00 -10.11
C VAL A 39 -13.78 6.03 -8.67
N ARG A 40 -12.45 6.14 -8.42
CA ARG A 40 -11.90 6.27 -7.07
C ARG A 40 -12.38 7.52 -6.31
N ALA A 41 -12.80 8.56 -7.03
CA ALA A 41 -13.37 9.78 -6.45
C ALA A 41 -14.91 9.73 -6.31
N MET A 42 -15.54 8.59 -6.62
CA MET A 42 -16.98 8.40 -6.51
C MET A 42 -17.36 7.90 -5.11
N GLU A 43 -18.39 8.48 -4.52
CA GLU A 43 -18.94 7.96 -3.26
C GLU A 43 -19.68 6.65 -3.52
N LEU A 44 -19.19 5.59 -2.90
CA LEU A 44 -19.72 4.23 -2.99
C LEU A 44 -19.89 3.67 -1.58
N ASP A 45 -20.97 2.96 -1.33
CA ASP A 45 -21.13 2.16 -0.12
C ASP A 45 -20.31 0.87 -0.19
N ASP A 46 -20.29 0.08 0.89
CA ASP A 46 -19.40 -1.09 0.97
C ASP A 46 -19.85 -2.23 0.03
N GLU A 47 -21.17 -2.40 -0.21
CA GLU A 47 -21.67 -3.39 -1.18
C GLU A 47 -21.29 -2.96 -2.61
N GLU A 48 -21.40 -1.68 -2.93
CA GLU A 48 -21.04 -1.11 -4.22
C GLU A 48 -19.52 -1.21 -4.48
N LYS A 49 -18.70 -0.94 -3.46
CA LYS A 49 -17.24 -1.12 -3.53
C LYS A 49 -16.85 -2.56 -3.86
N GLU A 50 -17.52 -3.55 -3.25
CA GLU A 50 -17.28 -4.96 -3.52
C GLU A 50 -17.60 -5.31 -4.98
N ILE A 51 -18.72 -4.84 -5.50
CA ILE A 51 -19.11 -5.05 -6.90
C ILE A 51 -18.10 -4.40 -7.84
N ILE A 52 -17.74 -3.13 -7.62
CA ILE A 52 -16.83 -2.39 -8.48
C ILE A 52 -15.40 -2.94 -8.43
N SER A 53 -14.94 -3.38 -7.28
CA SER A 53 -13.61 -4.01 -7.14
C SER A 53 -13.46 -5.24 -8.03
N SER A 54 -14.53 -6.02 -8.20
CA SER A 54 -14.56 -7.20 -9.08
C SER A 54 -14.46 -6.87 -10.58
N MET A 55 -14.71 -5.60 -10.95
CA MET A 55 -14.68 -5.14 -12.35
C MET A 55 -13.28 -4.79 -12.87
N ASP A 56 -12.29 -4.70 -11.99
CA ASP A 56 -10.88 -4.40 -12.28
C ASP A 56 -10.69 -3.11 -13.12
N LEU A 57 -11.46 -2.07 -12.78
CA LEU A 57 -11.40 -0.77 -13.46
C LEU A 57 -10.12 -0.01 -13.09
N LEU A 58 -9.33 0.41 -14.07
CA LEU A 58 -8.12 1.23 -13.85
C LEU A 58 -8.43 2.52 -13.07
N THR A 59 -9.57 3.14 -13.37
CA THR A 59 -10.01 4.38 -12.70
C THR A 59 -10.48 4.18 -11.27
N TYR A 60 -10.66 2.93 -10.81
CA TYR A 60 -10.98 2.59 -9.43
C TYR A 60 -9.73 2.23 -8.62
N LYS A 61 -8.66 1.78 -9.28
CA LYS A 61 -7.41 1.44 -8.58
C LYS A 61 -6.85 2.64 -7.84
N PRO A 62 -6.34 2.44 -6.61
CA PRO A 62 -5.63 3.49 -5.88
C PRO A 62 -4.39 3.93 -6.66
N VAL A 63 -4.02 5.19 -6.56
CA VAL A 63 -2.87 5.77 -7.26
C VAL A 63 -2.03 6.61 -6.32
N ILE A 64 -0.76 6.77 -6.65
CA ILE A 64 0.14 7.76 -6.06
C ILE A 64 0.61 8.65 -7.22
N TYR A 65 0.53 9.95 -7.02
CA TYR A 65 1.11 10.93 -7.92
C TYR A 65 2.58 11.12 -7.57
N VAL A 66 3.44 11.04 -8.56
CA VAL A 66 4.88 11.25 -8.38
C VAL A 66 5.26 12.53 -9.11
N ALA A 67 5.56 13.58 -8.34
CA ALA A 67 6.04 14.86 -8.87
C ALA A 67 7.56 14.78 -9.05
N ASN A 68 8.01 14.59 -10.28
CA ASN A 68 9.43 14.58 -10.60
C ASN A 68 9.93 16.02 -10.76
N VAL A 69 10.92 16.39 -9.96
CA VAL A 69 11.52 17.74 -9.94
C VAL A 69 13.01 17.65 -10.26
N SER A 70 13.64 18.82 -10.49
CA SER A 70 15.10 18.92 -10.64
C SER A 70 15.82 18.71 -9.29
N GLU A 71 17.12 18.48 -9.35
CA GLU A 71 17.98 18.34 -8.18
C GLU A 71 17.90 19.57 -7.26
N ASP A 72 17.94 20.78 -7.82
CA ASP A 72 17.86 22.04 -7.06
C ASP A 72 16.53 22.21 -6.29
N GLU A 73 15.49 21.51 -6.72
CA GLU A 73 14.13 21.64 -6.17
C GLU A 73 13.77 20.53 -5.17
N VAL A 74 14.54 19.42 -5.11
CA VAL A 74 14.17 18.25 -4.28
C VAL A 74 14.16 18.59 -2.79
N ALA A 75 15.14 19.36 -2.31
CA ALA A 75 15.26 19.80 -0.91
C ALA A 75 14.49 21.08 -0.61
N SER A 76 14.01 21.80 -1.65
CA SER A 76 13.31 23.07 -1.53
C SER A 76 11.84 22.88 -1.13
N GLU A 77 11.16 23.98 -0.81
CA GLU A 77 9.69 24.00 -0.71
C GLU A 77 9.04 23.60 -2.04
N ASP A 78 7.79 23.16 -1.97
CA ASP A 78 7.05 22.75 -3.16
C ASP A 78 6.82 23.92 -4.11
N ASN A 79 7.27 23.77 -5.35
CA ASN A 79 6.99 24.76 -6.40
C ASN A 79 5.50 24.73 -6.80
N GLU A 80 5.08 25.69 -7.64
CA GLU A 80 3.69 25.84 -8.08
C GLU A 80 3.13 24.57 -8.75
N TYR A 81 3.95 23.81 -9.49
CA TYR A 81 3.52 22.61 -10.18
C TYR A 81 3.34 21.45 -9.21
N VAL A 82 4.26 21.24 -8.27
CA VAL A 82 4.14 20.23 -7.22
C VAL A 82 2.90 20.48 -6.36
N SER A 83 2.69 21.76 -5.97
CA SER A 83 1.51 22.16 -5.20
C SER A 83 0.20 21.87 -5.95
N LYS A 84 0.12 22.14 -7.25
CA LYS A 84 -1.04 21.84 -8.10
C LYS A 84 -1.30 20.32 -8.20
N VAL A 85 -0.24 19.52 -8.36
CA VAL A 85 -0.37 18.06 -8.41
C VAL A 85 -0.84 17.52 -7.07
N SER A 86 -0.30 18.02 -5.97
CA SER A 86 -0.69 17.62 -4.61
C SER A 86 -2.15 17.98 -4.30
N GLU A 87 -2.58 19.19 -4.70
CA GLU A 87 -3.97 19.62 -4.57
C GLU A 87 -4.92 18.71 -5.37
N PHE A 88 -4.56 18.44 -6.64
CA PHE A 88 -5.34 17.53 -7.47
C PHE A 88 -5.40 16.11 -6.89
N ALA A 89 -4.27 15.57 -6.45
CA ALA A 89 -4.21 14.25 -5.80
C ALA A 89 -5.18 14.17 -4.61
N SER A 90 -5.22 15.23 -3.80
CA SER A 90 -6.11 15.32 -2.65
C SER A 90 -7.59 15.25 -3.03
N THR A 91 -7.99 15.79 -4.19
CA THR A 91 -9.38 15.70 -4.69
C THR A 91 -9.82 14.28 -5.02
N GLU A 92 -8.86 13.38 -5.31
CA GLU A 92 -9.11 11.96 -5.56
C GLU A 92 -8.83 11.06 -4.36
N GLY A 93 -8.45 11.63 -3.20
CA GLY A 93 -8.03 10.88 -2.04
C GLY A 93 -6.70 10.14 -2.25
N ALA A 94 -5.87 10.61 -3.19
CA ALA A 94 -4.57 10.05 -3.53
C ALA A 94 -3.43 10.78 -2.82
N GLY A 95 -2.29 10.08 -2.64
CA GLY A 95 -1.05 10.69 -2.17
C GLY A 95 -0.25 11.33 -3.30
N CYS A 96 0.61 12.30 -2.95
CA CYS A 96 1.62 12.86 -3.83
C CYS A 96 3.00 12.71 -3.19
N VAL A 97 3.99 12.27 -3.96
CA VAL A 97 5.39 12.14 -3.53
C VAL A 97 6.27 12.95 -4.47
N LYS A 98 7.08 13.85 -3.90
CA LYS A 98 8.09 14.60 -4.64
C LYS A 98 9.39 13.82 -4.69
N ILE A 99 9.96 13.63 -5.88
CA ILE A 99 11.22 12.93 -6.12
C ILE A 99 12.07 13.69 -7.16
N CYS A 100 13.36 13.38 -7.20
CA CYS A 100 14.21 13.67 -8.34
C CYS A 100 14.74 12.35 -8.92
N ALA A 101 14.27 11.99 -10.11
CA ALA A 101 14.64 10.70 -10.74
C ALA A 101 16.13 10.66 -11.11
N GLU A 102 16.78 11.78 -11.33
CA GLU A 102 18.22 11.89 -11.61
C GLU A 102 19.02 11.49 -10.38
N ILE A 103 18.70 12.08 -9.22
CA ILE A 103 19.30 11.71 -7.91
C ILE A 103 19.09 10.23 -7.62
N GLU A 104 17.89 9.67 -7.84
CA GLU A 104 17.64 8.26 -7.62
C GLU A 104 18.50 7.36 -8.52
N ALA A 105 18.74 7.78 -9.76
CA ALA A 105 19.59 7.04 -10.68
C ALA A 105 21.07 7.09 -10.27
N GLU A 106 21.54 8.21 -9.75
CA GLU A 106 22.90 8.35 -9.22
C GLU A 106 23.09 7.50 -7.95
N MET A 107 22.16 7.59 -7.01
CA MET A 107 22.18 6.78 -5.79
C MET A 107 22.15 5.28 -6.04
N ALA A 108 21.48 4.84 -7.12
CA ALA A 108 21.43 3.42 -7.47
C ALA A 108 22.80 2.82 -7.83
N ALA A 109 23.79 3.66 -8.16
CA ALA A 109 25.15 3.25 -8.48
C ALA A 109 26.12 3.28 -7.28
N LEU A 110 25.66 3.83 -6.14
CA LEU A 110 26.49 4.00 -4.93
C LEU A 110 26.35 2.82 -3.98
N GLU A 111 27.39 2.56 -3.19
CA GLU A 111 27.34 1.66 -2.05
C GLU A 111 26.57 2.33 -0.87
N ASP A 112 26.16 1.53 0.12
CA ASP A 112 25.23 2.00 1.16
C ASP A 112 25.79 3.16 2.00
N ASP A 113 27.08 3.14 2.34
CA ASP A 113 27.79 4.20 3.09
C ASP A 113 27.95 5.49 2.26
N GLU A 114 28.15 5.37 0.95
CA GLU A 114 28.22 6.50 0.03
C GLU A 114 26.85 7.16 -0.14
N ARG A 115 25.75 6.37 -0.11
CA ARG A 115 24.38 6.90 -0.20
C ARG A 115 24.03 7.79 0.98
N GLU A 116 24.40 7.41 2.19
CA GLU A 116 24.14 8.21 3.39
C GLU A 116 24.82 9.59 3.28
N LEU A 117 26.08 9.63 2.86
CA LEU A 117 26.82 10.87 2.65
C LEU A 117 26.20 11.73 1.53
N PHE A 118 25.78 11.09 0.45
CA PHE A 118 25.16 11.79 -0.67
C PHE A 118 23.82 12.45 -0.29
N LEU A 119 22.98 11.77 0.51
CA LEU A 119 21.75 12.33 1.04
C LEU A 119 22.01 13.51 1.99
N GLU A 120 23.06 13.40 2.84
CA GLU A 120 23.46 14.46 3.75
C GLU A 120 23.94 15.72 2.98
N ASP A 121 24.76 15.54 1.93
CA ASP A 121 25.25 16.64 1.06
C ASP A 121 24.10 17.37 0.35
N LEU A 122 23.04 16.62 -0.03
CA LEU A 122 21.83 17.20 -0.66
C LEU A 122 20.85 17.81 0.37
N GLY A 123 21.07 17.61 1.66
CA GLY A 123 20.18 18.08 2.72
C GLY A 123 18.83 17.37 2.74
N ILE A 124 18.76 16.12 2.30
CA ILE A 124 17.55 15.28 2.31
C ILE A 124 17.72 14.10 3.29
N GLU A 125 16.68 13.87 4.08
CA GLU A 125 16.73 12.82 5.13
C GLU A 125 16.52 11.41 4.58
N GLU A 126 15.88 11.29 3.42
CA GLU A 126 15.45 10.01 2.88
C GLU A 126 15.30 10.10 1.35
N SER A 127 15.65 9.02 0.64
CA SER A 127 15.52 8.94 -0.82
C SER A 127 14.07 9.08 -1.28
N GLY A 128 13.87 9.53 -2.51
CA GLY A 128 12.55 9.56 -3.14
C GLY A 128 11.98 8.16 -3.33
N LEU A 129 12.83 7.16 -3.58
CA LEU A 129 12.44 5.76 -3.68
C LEU A 129 11.90 5.24 -2.34
N ASP A 130 12.56 5.53 -1.22
CA ASP A 130 12.08 5.13 0.11
C ASP A 130 10.74 5.78 0.44
N LYS A 131 10.58 7.07 0.14
CA LYS A 131 9.30 7.79 0.25
C LYS A 131 8.20 7.10 -0.56
N LEU A 132 8.50 6.74 -1.82
CA LEU A 132 7.55 6.07 -2.71
C LEU A 132 7.18 4.66 -2.20
N ILE A 133 8.15 3.89 -1.69
CA ILE A 133 7.92 2.59 -1.08
C ILE A 133 7.00 2.73 0.13
N LYS A 134 7.31 3.63 1.07
CA LYS A 134 6.49 3.88 2.26
C LYS A 134 5.06 4.33 1.90
N ALA A 135 4.93 5.25 0.95
CA ALA A 135 3.64 5.69 0.45
C ALA A 135 2.84 4.55 -0.19
N SER A 136 3.50 3.68 -0.96
CA SER A 136 2.88 2.49 -1.59
C SER A 136 2.41 1.48 -0.56
N TYR A 137 3.22 1.19 0.46
CA TYR A 137 2.83 0.32 1.58
C TYR A 137 1.62 0.89 2.34
N SER A 138 1.65 2.21 2.61
CA SER A 138 0.53 2.88 3.27
C SER A 138 -0.74 2.83 2.44
N LEU A 139 -0.67 3.14 1.14
CA LEU A 139 -1.80 3.12 0.21
C LEU A 139 -2.45 1.74 0.11
N LEU A 140 -1.64 0.69 0.04
CA LEU A 140 -2.10 -0.69 -0.03
C LEU A 140 -2.40 -1.31 1.34
N ASN A 141 -2.29 -0.50 2.41
CA ASN A 141 -2.49 -0.93 3.79
C ASN A 141 -1.63 -2.16 4.16
N LEU A 142 -0.39 -2.17 3.69
CA LEU A 142 0.56 -3.25 3.92
C LEU A 142 1.42 -2.99 5.15
N ILE A 143 1.78 -4.06 5.82
CA ILE A 143 2.78 -4.09 6.89
C ILE A 143 3.71 -5.27 6.67
N SER A 144 4.93 -5.18 7.20
CA SER A 144 5.88 -6.29 7.21
C SER A 144 6.09 -6.80 8.63
N TYR A 145 6.26 -8.11 8.76
CA TYR A 145 6.79 -8.74 9.96
C TYR A 145 8.02 -9.56 9.59
N LEU A 146 8.91 -9.73 10.55
CA LEU A 146 10.15 -10.47 10.37
C LEU A 146 10.05 -11.84 11.06
N THR A 147 10.61 -12.85 10.42
CA THR A 147 10.96 -14.10 11.08
C THR A 147 12.45 -14.19 11.22
N ALA A 148 12.93 -14.57 12.40
CA ALA A 148 14.34 -14.77 12.68
C ALA A 148 14.55 -16.18 13.21
N GLY A 149 15.38 -16.96 12.53
CA GLY A 149 15.80 -18.30 12.92
C GLY A 149 17.25 -18.55 12.48
N GLU A 150 17.84 -19.65 12.94
CA GLU A 150 19.23 -20.01 12.58
C GLU A 150 19.44 -20.09 11.06
N PRO A 151 18.52 -20.65 10.25
CA PRO A 151 18.75 -20.79 8.81
C PRO A 151 18.56 -19.48 8.04
N GLU A 152 17.63 -18.61 8.46
CA GLU A 152 17.35 -17.35 7.75
C GLU A 152 16.68 -16.30 8.64
N VAL A 153 16.85 -15.03 8.23
CA VAL A 153 16.02 -13.90 8.65
C VAL A 153 15.27 -13.40 7.43
N ARG A 154 13.93 -13.27 7.53
CA ARG A 154 13.11 -12.91 6.38
C ARG A 154 11.97 -11.97 6.75
N ALA A 155 11.71 -11.01 5.85
CA ALA A 155 10.56 -10.14 5.91
C ALA A 155 9.37 -10.74 5.12
N TRP A 156 8.17 -10.62 5.69
CA TRP A 156 6.92 -11.10 5.12
C TRP A 156 5.92 -9.95 5.07
N THR A 157 5.36 -9.71 3.90
CA THR A 157 4.38 -8.64 3.72
C THR A 157 2.96 -9.19 3.84
N ILE A 158 2.16 -8.51 4.67
CA ILE A 158 0.74 -8.81 4.91
C ILE A 158 -0.07 -7.51 4.90
N THR A 159 -1.38 -7.63 4.76
CA THR A 159 -2.29 -6.50 4.93
C THR A 159 -2.47 -6.22 6.44
N LYS A 160 -2.52 -4.96 6.83
CA LYS A 160 -2.81 -4.52 8.20
C LYS A 160 -4.16 -5.11 8.65
N GLY A 161 -4.20 -5.68 9.86
CA GLY A 161 -5.37 -6.36 10.37
C GLY A 161 -5.43 -7.87 10.03
N THR A 162 -4.48 -8.41 9.26
CA THR A 162 -4.34 -9.86 9.06
C THR A 162 -4.13 -10.54 10.41
N LYS A 163 -4.92 -11.57 10.69
CA LYS A 163 -4.82 -12.35 11.94
C LYS A 163 -3.59 -13.27 11.93
N ALA A 164 -3.10 -13.63 13.11
CA ALA A 164 -1.88 -14.42 13.27
C ALA A 164 -1.87 -15.75 12.47
N PRO A 165 -2.96 -16.55 12.41
CA PRO A 165 -2.96 -17.75 11.56
C PRO A 165 -2.73 -17.48 10.09
N GLN A 166 -3.42 -16.48 9.52
CA GLN A 166 -3.26 -16.10 8.11
C GLN A 166 -1.88 -15.49 7.83
N ALA A 167 -1.33 -14.72 8.80
CA ALA A 167 0.04 -14.25 8.71
C ALA A 167 1.03 -15.41 8.66
N ALA A 168 0.89 -16.41 9.55
CA ALA A 168 1.70 -17.62 9.53
C ALA A 168 1.54 -18.41 8.21
N GLY A 169 0.36 -18.37 7.61
CA GLY A 169 0.07 -18.95 6.29
C GLY A 169 0.88 -18.35 5.14
N LYS A 170 1.36 -17.12 5.29
CA LYS A 170 2.29 -16.50 4.32
C LYS A 170 3.66 -17.18 4.30
N ILE A 171 4.08 -17.74 5.43
CA ILE A 171 5.33 -18.51 5.54
C ILE A 171 5.12 -19.89 4.89
N HIS A 172 4.10 -20.61 5.32
CA HIS A 172 3.71 -21.90 4.78
C HIS A 172 2.26 -22.23 5.13
N THR A 173 1.54 -22.86 4.21
CA THR A 173 0.10 -23.23 4.39
C THR A 173 -0.15 -24.12 5.59
N ASP A 174 0.81 -24.96 5.95
CA ASP A 174 0.68 -25.84 7.12
C ASP A 174 0.74 -25.05 8.44
N PHE A 175 1.46 -23.91 8.45
CA PHE A 175 1.49 -23.04 9.62
C PHE A 175 0.15 -22.35 9.87
N GLU A 176 -0.63 -22.09 8.83
CA GLU A 176 -1.99 -21.56 8.98
C GLU A 176 -2.93 -22.62 9.59
N LYS A 177 -2.90 -23.83 9.02
CA LYS A 177 -3.76 -24.94 9.45
C LYS A 177 -3.44 -25.44 10.86
N GLY A 178 -2.15 -25.55 11.17
CA GLY A 178 -1.61 -26.02 12.45
C GLY A 178 -1.35 -24.92 13.47
N PHE A 179 -1.79 -23.67 13.20
CA PHE A 179 -1.48 -22.53 14.07
C PHE A 179 -2.08 -22.70 15.47
N ILE A 180 -1.22 -22.62 16.47
CA ILE A 180 -1.62 -22.65 17.88
C ILE A 180 -1.34 -21.27 18.50
N ARG A 181 -0.10 -20.83 18.44
CA ARG A 181 0.36 -19.55 18.95
C ARG A 181 1.69 -19.14 18.30
N ALA A 182 1.97 -17.83 18.29
CA ALA A 182 3.27 -17.27 17.92
C ALA A 182 3.78 -16.36 19.04
N GLU A 183 5.05 -16.38 19.31
CA GLU A 183 5.72 -15.36 20.12
C GLU A 183 6.09 -14.18 19.22
N THR A 184 5.70 -12.98 19.60
CA THR A 184 5.91 -11.75 18.84
C THR A 184 6.49 -10.66 19.71
N ILE A 185 7.34 -9.83 19.11
CA ILE A 185 7.92 -8.65 19.74
C ILE A 185 7.93 -7.51 18.72
N ALA A 186 7.73 -6.26 19.17
CA ALA A 186 7.93 -5.10 18.31
C ALA A 186 9.41 -4.97 17.95
N TYR A 187 9.70 -4.67 16.67
CA TYR A 187 11.07 -4.57 16.16
C TYR A 187 11.95 -3.63 17.00
N ASP A 188 11.47 -2.42 17.26
CA ASP A 188 12.20 -1.42 18.04
C ASP A 188 12.59 -1.95 19.43
N LYS A 189 11.67 -2.68 20.09
CA LYS A 189 11.91 -3.28 21.42
C LYS A 189 12.94 -4.39 21.36
N LEU A 190 13.01 -5.14 20.27
CA LEU A 190 14.06 -6.14 20.09
C LEU A 190 15.44 -5.48 19.90
N ILE A 191 15.52 -4.39 19.13
CA ILE A 191 16.75 -3.62 18.92
C ILE A 191 17.21 -2.97 20.24
N GLU A 192 16.32 -2.38 21.03
CA GLU A 192 16.62 -1.85 22.39
C GLU A 192 17.25 -2.93 23.31
N CYS A 193 16.84 -4.19 23.14
CA CYS A 193 17.45 -5.34 23.86
C CYS A 193 18.75 -5.85 23.23
N GLY A 194 19.30 -5.16 22.23
CA GLY A 194 20.50 -5.58 21.49
C GLY A 194 20.29 -6.84 20.65
N GLY A 195 19.08 -7.07 20.13
CA GLY A 195 18.70 -8.25 19.35
C GLY A 195 18.50 -9.53 20.18
N SER A 196 18.56 -9.44 21.50
CA SER A 196 18.50 -10.60 22.39
C SER A 196 17.06 -10.94 22.78
N LEU A 197 16.51 -12.04 22.25
CA LEU A 197 15.22 -12.59 22.65
C LEU A 197 15.18 -13.01 24.13
N VAL A 198 16.32 -13.40 24.71
CA VAL A 198 16.40 -13.76 26.14
C VAL A 198 16.15 -12.53 26.99
N LYS A 199 16.87 -11.42 26.74
CA LYS A 199 16.67 -10.15 27.44
C LYS A 199 15.25 -9.60 27.25
N ALA A 200 14.72 -9.70 26.04
CA ALA A 200 13.37 -9.27 25.74
C ALA A 200 12.32 -10.08 26.52
N ARG A 201 12.53 -11.39 26.72
CA ARG A 201 11.66 -12.24 27.54
C ARG A 201 11.75 -11.89 29.03
N GLU A 202 12.95 -11.67 29.56
CA GLU A 202 13.18 -11.24 30.94
C GLU A 202 12.48 -9.90 31.25
N GLN A 203 12.42 -8.99 30.27
CA GLN A 203 11.74 -7.69 30.37
C GLN A 203 10.23 -7.76 30.09
N GLY A 204 9.68 -8.93 29.79
CA GLY A 204 8.26 -9.10 29.50
C GLY A 204 7.77 -8.45 28.22
N LEU A 205 8.66 -8.19 27.25
CA LEU A 205 8.36 -7.52 25.97
C LEU A 205 7.82 -8.46 24.91
N ILE A 206 7.98 -9.78 25.10
CA ILE A 206 7.46 -10.81 24.19
C ILE A 206 6.00 -11.08 24.51
N ARG A 207 5.16 -11.00 23.50
CA ARG A 207 3.74 -11.35 23.58
C ARG A 207 3.48 -12.70 22.94
N SER A 208 2.50 -13.41 23.45
CA SER A 208 2.01 -14.66 22.86
C SER A 208 0.68 -14.39 22.16
N GLU A 209 0.70 -14.43 20.84
CA GLU A 209 -0.50 -14.30 20.01
C GLU A 209 -1.03 -15.69 19.67
N GLY A 210 -2.24 -16.01 20.15
CA GLY A 210 -2.89 -17.30 20.00
C GLY A 210 -4.17 -17.24 19.18
N LYS A 211 -4.78 -18.43 18.99
CA LYS A 211 -6.10 -18.58 18.37
C LYS A 211 -7.19 -18.07 19.30
#